data_de9b2f16cc26cecff1a3515b5f6c8858
#
_entry.id   de9b2f16cc26cecff1a3515b5f6c8858
#
_cell.length_a   1.000
_cell.length_b   1.000
_cell.length_c   1.000
_cell.angle_alpha   90.00
_cell.angle_beta   90.00
_cell.angle_gamma   90.00
#
_symmetry.space_group_name_H-M   'P 1'
#
loop_
_entity.id
_entity.type
_entity.pdbx_description
1 polymer ?
#
loop_
_entity_poly.entity_id
_entity_poly.type
_entity_poly.pdbx_seq_one_letter_code
_entity_poly.pdbx_strand_id
1 'polypeptide(L)' 'MALSETVKSSLRDAQEDLKNALACAARTEKPFISKNIADMIAQIENVIDASEVIDQIEKRKDGDSGTFGT' A
#
# COMPACT_ATOMS: atom_id res chain seq x y z
N MET A 1 -5.90 -7.90 -10.60
CA MET A 1 -4.60 -7.62 -11.18
C MET A 1 -3.69 -6.88 -10.22
N ALA A 2 -2.46 -7.33 -10.09
CA ALA A 2 -1.52 -6.70 -9.18
C ALA A 2 -0.99 -5.38 -9.74
N LEU A 3 -0.46 -4.56 -8.88
CA LEU A 3 0.20 -3.33 -9.30
C LEU A 3 1.44 -3.67 -10.11
N SER A 4 1.73 -2.81 -11.09
CA SER A 4 2.99 -2.93 -11.81
C SER A 4 4.14 -2.57 -10.87
N GLU A 5 5.34 -3.03 -11.22
CA GLU A 5 6.50 -2.71 -10.40
C GLU A 5 6.76 -1.21 -10.34
N THR A 6 6.50 -0.52 -11.45
CA THR A 6 6.68 0.93 -11.47
C THR A 6 5.76 1.63 -10.49
N VAL A 7 4.48 1.23 -10.48
CA VAL A 7 3.52 1.85 -9.57
C VAL A 7 3.85 1.50 -8.13
N LYS A 8 4.20 0.24 -7.88
CA LYS A 8 4.55 -0.17 -6.52
C LYS A 8 5.77 0.59 -6.02
N SER A 9 6.78 0.73 -6.85
CA SER A 9 7.98 1.48 -6.48
C SER A 9 7.65 2.93 -6.19
N SER A 10 6.82 3.55 -7.00
CA SER A 10 6.41 4.92 -6.79
C SER A 10 5.64 5.08 -5.48
N LEU A 11 4.79 4.12 -5.16
CA LEU A 11 4.07 4.16 -3.89
C LEU A 11 5.00 4.02 -2.70
N ARG A 12 6.02 3.17 -2.81
CA ARG A 12 7.01 3.06 -1.74
C ARG A 12 7.80 4.35 -1.56
N ASP A 13 8.15 5.00 -2.68
CA ASP A 13 8.83 6.29 -2.59
C ASP A 13 7.94 7.33 -1.93
N ALA A 14 6.65 7.33 -2.25
CA ALA A 14 5.72 8.24 -1.62
C ALA A 14 5.61 7.98 -0.13
N GLN A 15 5.61 6.71 0.28
CA GLN A 15 5.61 6.38 1.71
C GLN A 15 6.84 6.92 2.40
N GLU A 16 7.99 6.81 1.76
CA GLU A 16 9.23 7.32 2.33
C GLU A 16 9.16 8.83 2.52
N ASP A 17 8.66 9.52 1.50
CA ASP A 17 8.50 10.97 1.60
C ASP A 17 7.51 11.36 2.69
N LEU A 18 6.42 10.60 2.82
CA LEU A 18 5.44 10.86 3.87
C LEU A 18 6.02 10.60 5.25
N LYS A 19 6.88 9.59 5.39
CA LYS A 19 7.54 9.34 6.67
C LYS A 19 8.44 10.51 7.05
N ASN A 20 9.14 11.07 6.07
CA ASN A 20 9.96 12.26 6.33
C ASN A 20 9.09 13.44 6.74
N ALA A 21 7.96 13.63 6.06
CA ALA A 21 7.04 14.70 6.41
C ALA A 21 6.45 14.47 7.79
N LEU A 22 6.15 13.23 8.13
CA LEU A 22 5.61 12.91 9.45
C LEU A 22 6.60 13.25 10.55
N ALA A 23 7.85 12.89 10.35
CA ALA A 23 8.88 13.18 11.35
C ALA A 23 9.00 14.70 11.58
N CYS A 24 8.89 15.47 10.52
CA CYS A 24 8.94 16.92 10.62
C CYS A 24 7.67 17.46 11.28
N ALA A 25 6.52 16.99 10.84
CA ALA A 25 5.24 17.49 11.34
C ALA A 25 5.05 17.18 12.82
N ALA A 26 5.59 16.04 13.26
CA ALA A 26 5.47 15.67 14.66
C ALA A 26 6.11 16.69 15.59
N ARG A 27 7.07 17.45 15.08
CA ARG A 27 7.75 18.45 15.88
C ARG A 27 7.22 19.87 15.69
N THR A 28 6.61 20.14 14.54
CA THR A 28 6.30 21.51 14.16
C THR A 28 4.82 21.77 13.97
N GLU A 29 4.02 20.73 13.81
CA GLU A 29 2.62 20.88 13.48
C GLU A 29 1.72 20.36 14.58
N LYS A 30 0.43 20.67 14.44
CA LYS A 30 -0.56 20.16 15.38
C LYS A 30 -0.74 18.65 15.21
N PRO A 31 -1.13 17.96 16.30
CA PRO A 31 -1.23 16.51 16.24
C PRO A 31 -2.13 15.96 15.13
N PHE A 32 -3.18 16.69 14.74
CA PHE A 32 -4.07 16.16 13.70
C PHE A 32 -3.36 16.08 12.34
N ILE A 33 -2.37 16.94 12.10
CA ILE A 33 -1.59 16.87 10.87
C ILE A 33 -0.79 15.59 10.84
N SER A 34 -0.09 15.26 11.93
CA SER A 34 0.67 14.02 12.02
C SER A 34 -0.23 12.81 11.85
N LYS A 35 -1.41 12.84 12.47
CA LYS A 35 -2.35 11.73 12.34
C LYS A 35 -2.78 11.54 10.91
N ASN A 36 -3.07 12.62 10.19
CA ASN A 36 -3.49 12.51 8.81
C ASN A 36 -2.37 11.96 7.92
N ILE A 37 -1.13 12.39 8.17
CA ILE A 37 -0.01 11.87 7.39
C ILE A 37 0.18 10.39 7.67
N ALA A 38 0.07 9.98 8.93
CA ALA A 38 0.19 8.57 9.29
C ALA A 38 -0.91 7.75 8.61
N ASP A 39 -2.11 8.29 8.52
CA ASP A 39 -3.21 7.62 7.83
C ASP A 39 -2.91 7.43 6.34
N MET A 40 -2.28 8.43 5.72
CA MET A 40 -1.90 8.32 4.31
C MET A 40 -0.88 7.20 4.10
N ILE A 41 0.10 7.10 5.00
CA ILE A 41 1.09 6.03 4.92
C ILE A 41 0.39 4.67 5.02
N ALA A 42 -0.54 4.55 5.95
CA ALA A 42 -1.28 3.30 6.13
C ALA A 42 -2.12 2.96 4.91
N GLN A 43 -2.72 3.96 4.27
CA GLN A 43 -3.52 3.73 3.08
C GLN A 43 -2.66 3.21 1.92
N ILE A 44 -1.47 3.74 1.77
CA ILE A 44 -0.57 3.24 0.73
C ILE A 44 -0.19 1.79 1.02
N GLU A 45 0.12 1.49 2.27
CA GLU A 45 0.45 0.12 2.65
C GLU A 45 -0.71 -0.83 2.34
N ASN A 46 -1.93 -0.38 2.65
CA ASN A 46 -3.11 -1.19 2.39
C ASN A 46 -3.30 -1.47 0.90
N VAL A 47 -3.02 -0.48 0.05
CA VAL A 47 -3.14 -0.67 -1.39
C VAL A 47 -2.15 -1.71 -1.87
N ILE A 48 -0.91 -1.63 -1.41
CA ILE A 48 0.13 -2.57 -1.81
C ILE A 48 -0.22 -3.98 -1.31
N ASP A 49 -0.63 -4.08 -0.06
CA ASP A 49 -0.99 -5.38 0.52
C ASP A 49 -2.18 -5.99 -0.21
N ALA A 50 -3.18 -5.18 -0.51
CA ALA A 50 -4.36 -5.67 -1.21
C ALA A 50 -4.00 -6.16 -2.60
N SER A 51 -3.11 -5.45 -3.28
CA SER A 51 -2.71 -5.86 -4.62
C SER A 51 -1.96 -7.19 -4.60
N GLU A 52 -1.16 -7.41 -3.56
CA GLU A 52 -0.44 -8.68 -3.43
C GLU A 52 -1.39 -9.83 -3.14
N VAL A 53 -2.41 -9.59 -2.32
CA VAL A 53 -3.42 -10.61 -2.05
C VAL A 53 -4.18 -10.94 -3.33
N ILE A 54 -4.58 -9.92 -4.08
CA ILE A 54 -5.29 -10.14 -5.34
C ILE A 54 -4.42 -10.91 -6.32
N ASP A 55 -3.14 -10.59 -6.38
CA ASP A 55 -2.22 -11.28 -7.26
C ASP A 55 -2.13 -12.77 -6.90
N GLN A 56 -2.09 -13.07 -5.62
CA GLN A 56 -2.07 -14.47 -5.18
C GLN A 56 -3.35 -15.20 -5.52
N ILE A 57 -4.48 -14.54 -5.38
CA ILE A 57 -5.76 -15.13 -5.74
C ILE A 57 -5.80 -15.41 -7.24
N GLU A 58 -5.33 -14.47 -8.05
CA GLU A 58 -5.32 -14.65 -9.49
C GLU A 58 -4.39 -15.78 -9.91
N LYS A 59 -3.24 -15.87 -9.29
CA LYS A 59 -2.31 -16.96 -9.56
C LYS A 59 -2.92 -18.30 -9.20
N ARG A 60 -3.57 -18.37 -8.07
CA ARG A 60 -4.20 -19.59 -7.63
C ARG A 60 -5.32 -20.00 -8.57
N LYS A 61 -6.09 -19.03 -9.02
CA LYS A 61 -7.15 -19.30 -9.98
C LYS A 61 -6.60 -19.90 -11.25
N ASP A 62 -5.51 -19.35 -11.74
CA ASP A 62 -4.89 -19.88 -12.95
C ASP A 62 -4.40 -21.30 -12.75
N GLY A 63 -3.84 -21.60 -11.58
CA GLY A 63 -3.31 -22.91 -11.31
C GLY A 63 -4.34 -23.92 -10.87
N ASP A 64 -5.40 -23.45 -10.20
CA ASP A 64 -6.39 -24.30 -9.58
C ASP A 64 -7.79 -23.99 -10.04
N SER A 65 -7.93 -23.61 -11.29
CA SER A 65 -9.23 -23.19 -11.78
C SER A 65 -10.30 -24.26 -11.57
N GLY A 66 -9.94 -25.49 -11.72
CA GLY A 66 -10.87 -26.57 -11.50
C GLY A 66 -11.36 -26.66 -10.07
N THR A 67 -10.48 -26.37 -9.14
CA THR A 67 -10.83 -26.44 -7.73
C THR A 67 -11.75 -25.32 -7.35
N PHE A 68 -11.42 -24.15 -7.79
CA PHE A 68 -12.16 -22.98 -7.39
C PHE A 68 -13.41 -22.76 -8.18
N GLY A 69 -13.37 -23.16 -9.41
CA GLY A 69 -14.50 -22.96 -10.28
C GLY A 69 -15.67 -23.84 -9.95
N THR A 70 -15.47 -24.77 -9.08
CA THR A 70 -16.54 -25.68 -8.71
C THR A 70 -17.21 -25.31 -7.38
#